data_de293f35d83391ae634fe9022f6b4a1f
#
_entry.id   de293f35d83391ae634fe9022f6b4a1f
#
_cell.length_a   1.000
_cell.length_b   1.000
_cell.length_c   1.000
_cell.angle_alpha   90.00
_cell.angle_beta   90.00
_cell.angle_gamma   90.00
#
_symmetry.space_group_name_H-M   'P 1'
#
loop_
_entity.id
_entity.type
_entity.pdbx_description
1 polymer ?
#
loop_
_entity_poly.entity_id
_entity_poly.type
_entity_poly.pdbx_seq_one_letter_code
_entity_poly.pdbx_strand_id
1 'polypeptide(L)'
;EGPEATVRLGEAVERYEGLEELLGRLMSYAGLVYSGDTSDPQRAKFYGDMQDRLTTASSDLLFFTLELNRIEDAVLDRAMEAEPLAHWRPWIEDLRRDKPYQLEDRLEQLFLEKSVTGRGAWNRLFDETIAAMRFTVRGEELPLEPTLNKLQDSDEGVRKDAAAALAAAFKTQLRTFTLITNTLAKDKEISDRWRGFKDVADSRHLANRVEPEVVDALVEAVRAGYPATAHRYYALKAKWLGKKKLAYWDRNAPLPDKPERVVPWADAQATVLNAYGAFAPEMAGITRRFFDDAWIDAPVREGKAPGAFSHPT
;
A
#
# COMPACT_ATOMS: atom_id res chain seq x y z
N GLU A 1 5.42 37.22 -15.97
CA GLU A 1 5.17 36.56 -17.25
C GLU A 1 6.36 36.83 -18.19
N GLY A 2 6.94 35.75 -18.77
CA GLY A 2 8.03 35.85 -19.74
C GLY A 2 9.05 34.69 -19.59
N PRO A 3 9.98 34.53 -20.53
CA PRO A 3 10.95 33.43 -20.54
C PRO A 3 11.76 33.33 -19.25
N GLU A 4 12.15 34.42 -18.63
CA GLU A 4 12.88 34.45 -17.37
C GLU A 4 12.05 33.89 -16.19
N ALA A 5 10.75 34.18 -16.15
CA ALA A 5 9.86 33.65 -15.12
C ALA A 5 9.66 32.14 -15.28
N THR A 6 9.60 31.63 -16.52
CA THR A 6 9.53 30.19 -16.80
C THR A 6 10.79 29.46 -16.32
N VAL A 7 11.98 30.02 -16.59
CA VAL A 7 13.25 29.45 -16.13
C VAL A 7 13.31 29.41 -14.60
N ARG A 8 12.98 30.53 -13.93
CA ARG A 8 12.96 30.58 -12.45
C ARG A 8 11.95 29.59 -11.83
N LEU A 9 10.79 29.42 -12.47
CA LEU A 9 9.81 28.44 -12.01
C LEU A 9 10.36 27.02 -12.16
N GLY A 10 10.99 26.69 -13.29
CA GLY A 10 11.66 25.40 -13.49
C GLY A 10 12.74 25.12 -12.43
N GLU A 11 13.62 26.10 -12.15
CA GLU A 11 14.63 25.98 -11.08
C GLU A 11 13.99 25.77 -9.69
N ALA A 12 12.83 26.39 -9.44
CA ALA A 12 12.11 26.21 -8.18
C ALA A 12 11.49 24.81 -8.08
N VAL A 13 10.94 24.27 -9.18
CA VAL A 13 10.43 22.90 -9.25
C VAL A 13 11.55 21.88 -9.03
N GLU A 14 12.71 22.06 -9.68
CA GLU A 14 13.88 21.20 -9.49
C GLU A 14 14.35 21.16 -8.02
N ARG A 15 14.40 22.31 -7.37
CA ARG A 15 14.76 22.38 -5.93
C ARG A 15 13.71 21.71 -5.06
N TYR A 16 12.44 21.90 -5.34
CA TYR A 16 11.34 21.26 -4.65
C TYR A 16 11.42 19.73 -4.79
N GLU A 17 11.61 19.23 -6.02
CA GLU A 17 11.80 17.80 -6.30
C GLU A 17 12.97 17.22 -5.49
N GLY A 18 14.12 17.89 -5.46
CA GLY A 18 15.28 17.43 -4.69
C GLY A 18 15.03 17.37 -3.18
N LEU A 19 14.23 18.30 -2.63
CA LEU A 19 13.83 18.26 -1.22
C LEU A 19 12.83 17.14 -0.95
N GLU A 20 11.81 16.97 -1.79
CA GLU A 20 10.83 15.88 -1.67
C GLU A 20 11.49 14.50 -1.81
N GLU A 21 12.45 14.34 -2.73
CA GLU A 21 13.24 13.11 -2.84
C GLU A 21 13.99 12.80 -1.55
N LEU A 22 14.65 13.79 -0.97
CA LEU A 22 15.38 13.62 0.29
C LEU A 22 14.45 13.20 1.44
N LEU A 23 13.31 13.91 1.61
CA LEU A 23 12.31 13.59 2.63
C LEU A 23 11.72 12.19 2.40
N GLY A 24 11.41 11.85 1.15
CA GLY A 24 10.91 10.54 0.74
C GLY A 24 11.89 9.42 1.08
N ARG A 25 13.16 9.58 0.77
CA ARG A 25 14.22 8.60 1.09
C ARG A 25 14.39 8.38 2.59
N LEU A 26 14.38 9.45 3.38
CA LEU A 26 14.44 9.35 4.83
C LEU A 26 13.23 8.62 5.42
N MET A 27 12.03 8.91 4.91
CA MET A 27 10.80 8.25 5.35
C MET A 27 10.76 6.78 4.92
N SER A 28 11.22 6.47 3.69
CA SER A 28 11.36 5.11 3.19
C SER A 28 12.27 4.28 4.08
N TYR A 29 13.45 4.81 4.41
CA TYR A 29 14.39 4.13 5.30
C TYR A 29 13.75 3.84 6.68
N ALA A 30 13.12 4.84 7.29
CA ALA A 30 12.46 4.67 8.58
C ALA A 30 11.33 3.61 8.52
N GLY A 31 10.52 3.64 7.46
CA GLY A 31 9.44 2.69 7.22
C GLY A 31 9.94 1.26 7.01
N LEU A 32 11.01 1.07 6.23
CA LEU A 32 11.63 -0.24 5.99
C LEU A 32 12.25 -0.83 7.26
N VAL A 33 12.95 0.00 8.06
CA VAL A 33 13.50 -0.43 9.37
C VAL A 33 12.38 -0.87 10.30
N TYR A 34 11.30 -0.10 10.38
CA TYR A 34 10.13 -0.43 11.20
C TYR A 34 9.44 -1.71 10.72
N SER A 35 9.21 -1.85 9.41
CA SER A 35 8.55 -3.03 8.81
C SER A 35 9.34 -4.32 9.02
N GLY A 36 10.66 -4.23 9.20
CA GLY A 36 11.51 -5.39 9.49
C GLY A 36 11.27 -6.00 10.88
N ASP A 37 10.78 -5.20 11.85
CA ASP A 37 10.32 -5.66 13.17
C ASP A 37 9.47 -4.54 13.81
N THR A 38 8.15 -4.67 13.68
CA THR A 38 7.17 -3.71 14.23
C THR A 38 6.95 -3.86 15.74
N SER A 39 7.48 -4.92 16.35
CA SER A 39 7.42 -5.18 17.79
C SER A 39 8.60 -4.58 18.56
N ASP A 40 9.66 -4.18 17.86
CA ASP A 40 10.84 -3.53 18.48
C ASP A 40 10.52 -2.08 18.87
N PRO A 41 10.54 -1.74 20.18
CA PRO A 41 10.20 -0.39 20.64
C PRO A 41 11.17 0.69 20.15
N GLN A 42 12.43 0.35 19.87
CA GLN A 42 13.40 1.31 19.36
C GLN A 42 13.13 1.66 17.90
N ARG A 43 12.76 0.66 17.06
CA ARG A 43 12.36 0.87 15.68
C ARG A 43 11.04 1.63 15.59
N ALA A 44 10.06 1.28 16.40
CA ALA A 44 8.78 1.98 16.49
C ALA A 44 8.96 3.45 16.90
N LYS A 45 9.84 3.72 17.90
CA LYS A 45 10.19 5.07 18.31
C LYS A 45 10.89 5.84 17.18
N PHE A 46 11.88 5.23 16.53
CA PHE A 46 12.61 5.87 15.43
C PHE A 46 11.66 6.23 14.27
N TYR A 47 10.78 5.32 13.88
CA TYR A 47 9.76 5.56 12.85
C TYR A 47 8.85 6.73 13.24
N GLY A 48 8.33 6.73 14.47
CA GLY A 48 7.48 7.81 14.97
C GLY A 48 8.19 9.17 15.02
N ASP A 49 9.44 9.21 15.51
CA ASP A 49 10.25 10.43 15.54
C ASP A 49 10.52 10.98 14.13
N MET A 50 10.79 10.08 13.16
CA MET A 50 11.01 10.47 11.75
C MET A 50 9.72 10.96 11.11
N GLN A 51 8.59 10.27 11.34
CA GLN A 51 7.30 10.69 10.84
C GLN A 51 6.94 12.11 11.32
N ASP A 52 7.15 12.41 12.58
CA ASP A 52 6.88 13.74 13.16
C ASP A 52 7.75 14.82 12.51
N ARG A 53 9.08 14.60 12.47
CA ARG A 53 10.05 15.55 11.89
C ARG A 53 9.80 15.80 10.40
N LEU A 54 9.59 14.73 9.64
CA LEU A 54 9.39 14.83 8.19
C LEU A 54 8.03 15.45 7.85
N THR A 55 6.99 15.18 8.65
CA THR A 55 5.70 15.88 8.49
C THR A 55 5.86 17.38 8.74
N THR A 56 6.62 17.78 9.74
CA THR A 56 6.92 19.20 9.99
C THR A 56 7.65 19.83 8.79
N ALA A 57 8.68 19.16 8.26
CA ALA A 57 9.41 19.65 7.10
C ALA A 57 8.54 19.71 5.83
N SER A 58 7.70 18.70 5.59
CA SER A 58 6.74 18.72 4.48
C SER A 58 5.68 19.83 4.64
N SER A 59 5.29 20.14 5.88
CA SER A 59 4.39 21.29 6.17
C SER A 59 5.03 22.62 5.75
N ASP A 60 6.34 22.78 5.97
CA ASP A 60 7.08 23.97 5.53
C ASP A 60 7.18 24.07 4.00
N LEU A 61 7.12 22.95 3.26
CA LEU A 61 7.18 22.91 1.80
C LEU A 61 5.80 23.00 1.14
N LEU A 62 4.73 22.80 1.88
CA LEU A 62 3.37 22.70 1.36
C LEU A 62 2.94 23.94 0.53
N PHE A 63 3.41 25.13 0.93
CA PHE A 63 3.08 26.38 0.23
C PHE A 63 3.41 26.30 -1.27
N PHE A 64 4.46 25.57 -1.66
CA PHE A 64 4.93 25.53 -3.05
C PHE A 64 3.90 24.92 -3.99
N THR A 65 3.36 23.76 -3.64
CA THR A 65 2.31 23.12 -4.45
C THR A 65 1.00 23.88 -4.43
N LEU A 66 0.67 24.52 -3.30
CA LEU A 66 -0.52 25.35 -3.16
C LEU A 66 -0.44 26.60 -4.04
N GLU A 67 0.71 27.29 -4.06
CA GLU A 67 0.96 28.45 -4.91
C GLU A 67 1.03 28.08 -6.40
N LEU A 68 1.67 26.95 -6.73
CA LEU A 68 1.72 26.44 -8.10
C LEU A 68 0.30 26.21 -8.65
N ASN A 69 -0.62 25.68 -7.83
CA ASN A 69 -2.02 25.49 -8.18
C ASN A 69 -2.83 26.78 -8.34
N ARG A 70 -2.35 27.94 -7.84
CA ARG A 70 -2.99 29.26 -8.03
C ARG A 70 -2.63 29.93 -9.34
N ILE A 71 -1.56 29.49 -10.01
CA ILE A 71 -1.19 30.02 -11.31
C ILE A 71 -2.34 29.75 -12.30
N GLU A 72 -2.69 30.76 -13.12
CA GLU A 72 -3.71 30.62 -14.16
C GLU A 72 -3.32 29.50 -15.15
N ASP A 73 -4.29 28.67 -15.53
CA ASP A 73 -4.04 27.50 -16.37
C ASP A 73 -3.37 27.87 -17.69
N ALA A 74 -3.86 28.90 -18.40
CA ALA A 74 -3.27 29.34 -19.66
C ALA A 74 -1.84 29.90 -19.54
N VAL A 75 -1.46 30.40 -18.36
CA VAL A 75 -0.08 30.89 -18.10
C VAL A 75 0.84 29.71 -17.89
N LEU A 76 0.39 28.71 -17.08
CA LEU A 76 1.15 27.53 -16.77
C LEU A 76 1.31 26.61 -17.98
N ASP A 77 0.25 26.43 -18.78
CA ASP A 77 0.28 25.65 -20.02
C ASP A 77 1.33 26.17 -20.99
N ARG A 78 1.35 27.50 -21.20
CA ARG A 78 2.39 28.15 -22.05
C ARG A 78 3.81 27.98 -21.47
N ALA A 79 3.95 28.08 -20.15
CA ALA A 79 5.25 27.88 -19.51
C ALA A 79 5.76 26.44 -19.67
N MET A 80 4.86 25.45 -19.67
CA MET A 80 5.18 24.02 -19.87
C MET A 80 5.47 23.65 -21.34
N GLU A 81 5.35 24.60 -22.31
CA GLU A 81 5.77 24.37 -23.70
C GLU A 81 7.30 24.44 -23.88
N ALA A 82 8.02 25.03 -22.92
CA ALA A 82 9.46 25.25 -22.98
C ALA A 82 10.21 24.59 -21.83
N GLU A 83 11.45 24.17 -22.11
CA GLU A 83 12.38 23.72 -21.05
C GLU A 83 12.78 24.89 -20.11
N PRO A 84 13.06 24.62 -18.83
CA PRO A 84 13.08 23.26 -18.23
C PRO A 84 11.72 22.73 -17.77
N LEU A 85 10.66 23.55 -17.79
CA LEU A 85 9.37 23.19 -17.19
C LEU A 85 8.61 22.10 -17.95
N ALA A 86 8.87 21.94 -19.26
CA ALA A 86 8.29 20.87 -20.08
C ALA A 86 8.56 19.47 -19.52
N HIS A 87 9.71 19.28 -18.88
CA HIS A 87 10.09 18.03 -18.22
C HIS A 87 9.08 17.62 -17.13
N TRP A 88 8.60 18.56 -16.34
CA TRP A 88 7.68 18.32 -15.22
C TRP A 88 6.21 18.42 -15.60
N ARG A 89 5.87 18.60 -16.88
CA ARG A 89 4.47 18.69 -17.34
C ARG A 89 3.57 17.58 -16.75
N PRO A 90 3.93 16.27 -16.80
CA PRO A 90 3.07 15.23 -16.28
C PRO A 90 2.77 15.37 -14.76
N TRP A 91 3.78 15.77 -13.99
CA TRP A 91 3.61 16.00 -12.55
C TRP A 91 2.74 17.22 -12.26
N ILE A 92 2.94 18.32 -13.00
CA ILE A 92 2.14 19.55 -12.85
C ILE A 92 0.69 19.28 -13.24
N GLU A 93 0.44 18.56 -14.33
CA GLU A 93 -0.91 18.18 -14.76
C GLU A 93 -1.60 17.31 -13.71
N ASP A 94 -0.89 16.39 -13.09
CA ASP A 94 -1.42 15.57 -11.98
C ASP A 94 -1.74 16.42 -10.75
N LEU A 95 -0.84 17.32 -10.36
CA LEU A 95 -1.09 18.26 -9.26
C LEU A 95 -2.33 19.13 -9.50
N ARG A 96 -2.56 19.57 -10.75
CA ARG A 96 -3.73 20.37 -11.14
C ARG A 96 -5.05 19.62 -10.96
N ARG A 97 -5.07 18.28 -11.03
CA ARG A 97 -6.28 17.49 -10.76
C ARG A 97 -6.76 17.63 -9.31
N ASP A 98 -5.85 17.89 -8.38
CA ASP A 98 -6.18 18.08 -6.96
C ASP A 98 -6.74 19.50 -6.68
N LYS A 99 -6.52 20.48 -7.58
CA LYS A 99 -6.92 21.88 -7.42
C LYS A 99 -8.39 22.11 -7.02
N PRO A 100 -9.39 21.41 -7.60
CA PRO A 100 -10.80 21.58 -7.22
C PRO A 100 -11.13 21.17 -5.78
N TYR A 101 -10.27 20.35 -5.17
CA TYR A 101 -10.43 19.76 -3.82
C TYR A 101 -9.46 20.36 -2.80
N GLN A 102 -8.66 21.32 -3.24
CA GLN A 102 -7.71 22.02 -2.38
C GLN A 102 -8.45 22.97 -1.43
N LEU A 103 -8.08 22.91 -0.16
CA LEU A 103 -8.55 23.84 0.87
C LEU A 103 -7.67 25.09 0.91
N GLU A 104 -8.04 26.05 1.76
CA GLU A 104 -7.15 27.17 2.03
C GLU A 104 -5.89 26.70 2.79
N ASP A 105 -4.78 27.42 2.63
CA ASP A 105 -3.44 26.99 3.07
C ASP A 105 -3.37 26.55 4.54
N ARG A 106 -3.96 27.32 5.43
CA ARG A 106 -3.96 27.01 6.86
C ARG A 106 -4.73 25.73 7.20
N LEU A 107 -5.76 25.40 6.42
CA LEU A 107 -6.48 24.15 6.57
C LEU A 107 -5.68 22.98 6.00
N GLU A 108 -5.07 23.15 4.83
CA GLU A 108 -4.17 22.10 4.28
C GLU A 108 -3.03 21.79 5.25
N GLN A 109 -2.38 22.81 5.79
CA GLN A 109 -1.35 22.66 6.80
C GLN A 109 -1.87 21.92 8.04
N LEU A 110 -3.04 22.34 8.57
CA LEU A 110 -3.66 21.69 9.71
C LEU A 110 -3.97 20.22 9.45
N PHE A 111 -4.55 19.88 8.27
CA PHE A 111 -4.83 18.48 7.92
C PHE A 111 -3.56 17.65 7.81
N LEU A 112 -2.49 18.22 7.22
CA LEU A 112 -1.19 17.54 7.12
C LEU A 112 -0.60 17.26 8.50
N GLU A 113 -0.47 18.25 9.36
CA GLU A 113 0.07 18.09 10.71
C GLU A 113 -0.78 17.15 11.58
N LYS A 114 -2.11 17.24 11.50
CA LYS A 114 -3.04 16.37 12.21
C LYS A 114 -2.98 14.92 11.74
N SER A 115 -2.48 14.65 10.55
CA SER A 115 -2.38 13.28 10.02
C SER A 115 -1.54 12.35 10.91
N VAL A 116 -0.53 12.88 11.60
CA VAL A 116 0.35 12.14 12.53
C VAL A 116 -0.43 11.58 13.72
N THR A 117 -1.30 12.41 14.33
CA THR A 117 -2.15 12.03 15.47
C THR A 117 -3.53 11.53 15.07
N GLY A 118 -3.87 11.63 13.80
CA GLY A 118 -5.06 11.10 13.16
C GLY A 118 -4.80 9.73 12.53
N ARG A 119 -4.94 9.66 11.20
CA ARG A 119 -4.77 8.42 10.41
C ARG A 119 -3.48 7.66 10.73
N GLY A 120 -2.34 8.36 10.84
CA GLY A 120 -1.04 7.74 11.10
C GLY A 120 -1.00 6.97 12.41
N ALA A 121 -1.52 7.56 13.50
CA ALA A 121 -1.55 6.93 14.82
C ALA A 121 -2.47 5.69 14.84
N TRP A 122 -3.63 5.75 14.18
CA TRP A 122 -4.57 4.63 14.14
C TRP A 122 -4.05 3.46 13.29
N ASN A 123 -3.38 3.75 12.17
CA ASN A 123 -2.72 2.72 11.36
C ASN A 123 -1.62 2.03 12.17
N ARG A 124 -0.76 2.80 12.84
CA ARG A 124 0.29 2.23 13.70
C ARG A 124 -0.28 1.37 14.83
N LEU A 125 -1.35 1.82 15.49
CA LEU A 125 -2.02 1.01 16.51
C LEU A 125 -2.54 -0.32 15.95
N PHE A 126 -3.06 -0.32 14.71
CA PHE A 126 -3.48 -1.54 14.04
C PHE A 126 -2.29 -2.48 13.81
N ASP A 127 -1.20 -1.97 13.23
CA ASP A 127 -0.01 -2.75 12.89
C ASP A 127 0.64 -3.37 14.14
N GLU A 128 0.84 -2.57 15.19
CA GLU A 128 1.40 -3.03 16.47
C GLU A 128 0.48 -4.07 17.15
N THR A 129 -0.84 -3.87 17.08
CA THR A 129 -1.81 -4.83 17.63
C THR A 129 -1.72 -6.17 16.92
N ILE A 130 -1.72 -6.17 15.56
CA ILE A 130 -1.60 -7.39 14.75
C ILE A 130 -0.27 -8.11 15.01
N ALA A 131 0.84 -7.37 15.06
CA ALA A 131 2.17 -7.95 15.30
C ALA A 131 2.28 -8.62 16.68
N ALA A 132 1.61 -8.07 17.69
CA ALA A 132 1.59 -8.63 19.05
C ALA A 132 0.65 -9.83 19.20
N MET A 133 -0.30 -10.06 18.28
CA MET A 133 -1.24 -11.17 18.37
C MET A 133 -0.57 -12.53 18.22
N ARG A 134 -1.10 -13.50 18.96
CA ARG A 134 -0.72 -14.92 18.84
C ARG A 134 -1.96 -15.78 18.61
N PHE A 135 -1.78 -16.81 17.83
CA PHE A 135 -2.84 -17.71 17.36
C PHE A 135 -2.49 -19.13 17.74
N THR A 136 -3.30 -19.75 18.59
CA THR A 136 -3.03 -21.12 19.08
C THR A 136 -3.67 -22.13 18.14
N VAL A 137 -2.84 -22.83 17.35
CA VAL A 137 -3.27 -23.90 16.44
C VAL A 137 -2.75 -25.23 16.96
N ARG A 138 -3.63 -26.13 17.39
CA ARG A 138 -3.29 -27.47 17.93
C ARG A 138 -2.25 -27.41 19.06
N GLY A 139 -2.30 -26.38 19.90
CA GLY A 139 -1.39 -26.19 21.04
C GLY A 139 -0.09 -25.45 20.70
N GLU A 140 0.14 -25.10 19.45
CA GLU A 140 1.27 -24.28 19.01
C GLU A 140 0.85 -22.81 18.93
N GLU A 141 1.59 -21.90 19.56
CA GLU A 141 1.39 -20.45 19.46
C GLU A 141 2.18 -19.89 18.28
N LEU A 142 1.46 -19.28 17.34
CA LEU A 142 2.01 -18.80 16.07
C LEU A 142 1.70 -17.30 15.88
N PRO A 143 2.56 -16.54 15.22
CA PRO A 143 2.22 -15.23 14.69
C PRO A 143 1.26 -15.36 13.48
N LEU A 144 0.79 -14.21 12.95
CA LEU A 144 -0.25 -14.17 11.92
C LEU A 144 0.11 -14.96 10.66
N GLU A 145 1.27 -14.69 10.03
CA GLU A 145 1.63 -15.29 8.74
C GLU A 145 1.78 -16.82 8.77
N PRO A 146 2.50 -17.42 9.74
CA PRO A 146 2.51 -18.87 9.88
C PRO A 146 1.11 -19.47 10.08
N THR A 147 0.21 -18.77 10.78
CA THR A 147 -1.17 -19.21 10.98
C THR A 147 -1.97 -19.15 9.67
N LEU A 148 -1.82 -18.09 8.88
CA LEU A 148 -2.43 -17.94 7.55
C LEU A 148 -1.92 -19.04 6.59
N ASN A 149 -0.63 -19.39 6.66
CA ASN A 149 -0.07 -20.47 5.85
C ASN A 149 -0.73 -21.83 6.15
N LYS A 150 -1.14 -22.09 7.41
CA LYS A 150 -1.88 -23.31 7.74
C LYS A 150 -3.27 -23.37 7.09
N LEU A 151 -3.83 -22.28 6.60
CA LEU A 151 -5.05 -22.30 5.76
C LEU A 151 -4.83 -22.91 4.37
N GLN A 152 -3.57 -23.14 3.98
CA GLN A 152 -3.17 -23.79 2.74
C GLN A 152 -2.70 -25.24 2.95
N ASP A 153 -2.81 -25.78 4.16
CA ASP A 153 -2.44 -27.16 4.45
C ASP A 153 -3.30 -28.16 3.67
N SER A 154 -2.73 -29.31 3.32
CA SER A 154 -3.46 -30.39 2.67
C SER A 154 -4.49 -31.04 3.59
N ASP A 155 -4.21 -31.12 4.91
CA ASP A 155 -5.15 -31.61 5.93
C ASP A 155 -6.25 -30.58 6.21
N GLU A 156 -7.50 -30.97 5.94
CA GLU A 156 -8.67 -30.12 6.24
C GLU A 156 -8.77 -29.79 7.74
N GLY A 157 -8.41 -30.72 8.62
CA GLY A 157 -8.45 -30.50 10.07
C GLY A 157 -7.51 -29.36 10.48
N VAL A 158 -6.30 -29.31 9.91
CA VAL A 158 -5.33 -28.19 10.13
C VAL A 158 -5.93 -26.88 9.66
N ARG A 159 -6.48 -26.84 8.45
CA ARG A 159 -7.10 -25.60 7.91
C ARG A 159 -8.25 -25.09 8.78
N LYS A 160 -9.11 -26.02 9.23
CA LYS A 160 -10.25 -25.71 10.11
C LYS A 160 -9.79 -25.17 11.46
N ASP A 161 -8.78 -25.81 12.06
CA ASP A 161 -8.22 -25.41 13.36
C ASP A 161 -7.54 -24.05 13.26
N ALA A 162 -6.79 -23.79 12.19
CA ALA A 162 -6.18 -22.49 11.92
C ALA A 162 -7.24 -21.37 11.72
N ALA A 163 -8.30 -21.66 10.97
CA ALA A 163 -9.40 -20.71 10.77
C ALA A 163 -10.13 -20.40 12.09
N ALA A 164 -10.33 -21.40 12.95
CA ALA A 164 -10.93 -21.23 14.27
C ALA A 164 -10.01 -20.41 15.21
N ALA A 165 -8.69 -20.69 15.19
CA ALA A 165 -7.71 -19.95 15.98
C ALA A 165 -7.65 -18.46 15.57
N LEU A 166 -7.65 -18.16 14.25
CA LEU A 166 -7.73 -16.80 13.75
C LEU A 166 -8.98 -16.09 14.27
N ALA A 167 -10.15 -16.73 14.11
CA ALA A 167 -11.43 -16.16 14.55
C ALA A 167 -11.45 -15.91 16.07
N ALA A 168 -10.92 -16.84 16.87
CA ALA A 168 -10.88 -16.72 18.33
C ALA A 168 -9.97 -15.55 18.76
N ALA A 169 -8.75 -15.48 18.22
CA ALA A 169 -7.79 -14.43 18.58
C ALA A 169 -8.30 -13.03 18.13
N PHE A 170 -8.78 -12.87 16.88
CA PHE A 170 -9.36 -11.60 16.43
C PHE A 170 -10.56 -11.15 17.28
N LYS A 171 -11.37 -12.09 17.76
CA LYS A 171 -12.50 -11.80 18.64
C LYS A 171 -12.07 -11.13 19.96
N THR A 172 -10.89 -11.49 20.49
CA THR A 172 -10.37 -10.84 21.71
C THR A 172 -10.05 -9.35 21.51
N GLN A 173 -9.70 -8.96 20.29
CA GLN A 173 -9.35 -7.60 19.90
C GLN A 173 -10.50 -6.86 19.18
N LEU A 174 -11.70 -7.45 19.15
CA LEU A 174 -12.82 -6.91 18.38
C LEU A 174 -13.12 -5.44 18.71
N ARG A 175 -13.07 -5.09 20.00
CA ARG A 175 -13.30 -3.70 20.45
C ARG A 175 -12.27 -2.74 19.88
N THR A 176 -11.00 -3.10 19.92
CA THR A 176 -9.89 -2.30 19.39
C THR A 176 -10.04 -2.09 17.88
N PHE A 177 -10.22 -3.18 17.13
CA PHE A 177 -10.38 -3.11 15.66
C PHE A 177 -11.65 -2.35 15.25
N THR A 178 -12.74 -2.50 15.99
CA THR A 178 -13.97 -1.73 15.73
C THR A 178 -13.72 -0.24 15.91
N LEU A 179 -13.03 0.16 16.99
CA LEU A 179 -12.70 1.56 17.23
C LEU A 179 -11.78 2.12 16.13
N ILE A 180 -10.71 1.40 15.77
CA ILE A 180 -9.79 1.80 14.71
C ILE A 180 -10.56 2.00 13.40
N THR A 181 -11.35 1.01 12.97
CA THR A 181 -12.10 1.05 11.71
C THR A 181 -13.08 2.21 11.66
N ASN A 182 -13.87 2.40 12.74
CA ASN A 182 -14.86 3.47 12.80
C ASN A 182 -14.21 4.86 12.84
N THR A 183 -13.06 4.99 13.53
CA THR A 183 -12.34 6.25 13.60
C THR A 183 -11.73 6.61 12.24
N LEU A 184 -11.07 5.66 11.56
CA LEU A 184 -10.50 5.89 10.23
C LEU A 184 -11.58 6.21 9.19
N ALA A 185 -12.72 5.51 9.24
CA ALA A 185 -13.86 5.79 8.36
C ALA A 185 -14.43 7.20 8.61
N LYS A 186 -14.52 7.62 9.88
CA LYS A 186 -15.01 8.97 10.22
C LYS A 186 -14.00 10.07 9.89
N ASP A 187 -12.71 9.84 10.09
CA ASP A 187 -11.63 10.74 9.69
C ASP A 187 -11.65 10.99 8.17
N LYS A 188 -11.80 9.91 7.40
CA LYS A 188 -11.98 10.00 5.94
C LYS A 188 -13.22 10.78 5.55
N GLU A 189 -14.37 10.49 6.17
CA GLU A 189 -15.63 11.22 5.87
C GLU A 189 -15.48 12.72 6.13
N ILE A 190 -14.83 13.10 7.23
CA ILE A 190 -14.58 14.52 7.55
C ILE A 190 -13.71 15.16 6.46
N SER A 191 -12.60 14.52 6.10
CA SER A 191 -11.70 15.01 5.05
C SER A 191 -12.42 15.15 3.70
N ASP A 192 -13.16 14.11 3.27
CA ASP A 192 -13.87 14.10 2.00
C ASP A 192 -14.94 15.22 1.95
N ARG A 193 -15.69 15.41 3.03
CA ARG A 193 -16.72 16.45 3.14
C ARG A 193 -16.13 17.85 3.10
N TRP A 194 -15.01 18.09 3.78
CA TRP A 194 -14.33 19.39 3.73
C TRP A 194 -13.79 19.70 2.34
N ARG A 195 -13.30 18.69 1.61
CA ARG A 195 -12.78 18.82 0.25
C ARG A 195 -13.88 18.83 -0.83
N GLY A 196 -15.12 18.54 -0.47
CA GLY A 196 -16.25 18.56 -1.39
C GLY A 196 -16.40 17.31 -2.26
N PHE A 197 -15.77 16.21 -1.90
CA PHE A 197 -16.02 14.91 -2.55
C PHE A 197 -17.47 14.46 -2.31
N LYS A 198 -18.09 13.89 -3.35
CA LYS A 198 -19.50 13.50 -3.32
C LYS A 198 -19.69 12.03 -2.96
N ASP A 199 -18.80 11.18 -3.46
CA ASP A 199 -18.81 9.73 -3.19
C ASP A 199 -17.60 9.34 -2.33
N VAL A 200 -17.78 8.27 -1.56
CA VAL A 200 -16.72 7.72 -0.69
C VAL A 200 -15.49 7.23 -1.48
N ALA A 201 -15.65 6.90 -2.75
CA ALA A 201 -14.58 6.43 -3.62
C ALA A 201 -13.85 7.56 -4.37
N ASP A 202 -14.44 8.76 -4.48
CA ASP A 202 -13.92 9.86 -5.32
C ASP A 202 -12.46 10.21 -4.99
N SER A 203 -12.12 10.37 -3.72
CA SER A 203 -10.75 10.70 -3.32
C SER A 203 -9.75 9.58 -3.66
N ARG A 204 -10.20 8.33 -3.69
CA ARG A 204 -9.38 7.20 -4.13
C ARG A 204 -9.24 7.16 -5.65
N HIS A 205 -10.30 7.47 -6.40
CA HIS A 205 -10.23 7.58 -7.86
C HIS A 205 -9.25 8.68 -8.26
N LEU A 206 -9.33 9.84 -7.63
CA LEU A 206 -8.39 10.94 -7.84
C LEU A 206 -6.95 10.53 -7.54
N ALA A 207 -6.70 9.91 -6.39
CA ALA A 207 -5.36 9.45 -6.01
C ALA A 207 -4.80 8.36 -6.94
N ASN A 208 -5.65 7.53 -7.53
CA ASN A 208 -5.28 6.49 -8.50
C ASN A 208 -5.20 7.03 -9.95
N ARG A 209 -5.52 8.30 -10.18
CA ARG A 209 -5.55 8.90 -11.52
C ARG A 209 -6.45 8.13 -12.49
N VAL A 210 -7.63 7.70 -12.02
CA VAL A 210 -8.60 6.94 -12.80
C VAL A 210 -9.98 7.62 -12.73
N GLU A 211 -10.68 7.62 -13.84
CA GLU A 211 -12.04 8.13 -13.94
C GLU A 211 -13.03 7.16 -13.27
N PRO A 212 -14.07 7.65 -12.55
CA PRO A 212 -15.08 6.81 -11.89
C PRO A 212 -15.74 5.80 -12.84
N GLU A 213 -16.03 6.22 -14.08
CA GLU A 213 -16.66 5.38 -15.09
C GLU A 213 -15.83 4.16 -15.48
N VAL A 214 -14.50 4.27 -15.45
CA VAL A 214 -13.57 3.15 -15.70
C VAL A 214 -13.68 2.13 -14.57
N VAL A 215 -13.74 2.61 -13.32
CA VAL A 215 -13.87 1.74 -12.14
C VAL A 215 -15.25 1.07 -12.14
N ASP A 216 -16.32 1.79 -12.45
CA ASP A 216 -17.66 1.24 -12.55
C ASP A 216 -17.75 0.16 -13.62
N ALA A 217 -17.20 0.42 -14.81
CA ALA A 217 -17.15 -0.56 -15.90
C ALA A 217 -16.37 -1.82 -15.50
N LEU A 218 -15.23 -1.66 -14.77
CA LEU A 218 -14.47 -2.78 -14.22
C LEU A 218 -15.30 -3.59 -13.22
N VAL A 219 -15.98 -2.93 -12.29
CA VAL A 219 -16.83 -3.59 -11.27
C VAL A 219 -17.97 -4.34 -11.94
N GLU A 220 -18.64 -3.75 -12.91
CA GLU A 220 -19.72 -4.42 -13.67
C GLU A 220 -19.21 -5.64 -14.43
N ALA A 221 -18.10 -5.53 -15.15
CA ALA A 221 -17.49 -6.64 -15.89
C ALA A 221 -17.10 -7.80 -14.97
N VAL A 222 -16.46 -7.49 -13.82
CA VAL A 222 -16.08 -8.49 -12.82
C VAL A 222 -17.31 -9.18 -12.22
N ARG A 223 -18.35 -8.42 -11.85
CA ARG A 223 -19.61 -8.99 -11.32
C ARG A 223 -20.32 -9.87 -12.35
N ALA A 224 -20.39 -9.44 -13.59
CA ALA A 224 -20.94 -10.24 -14.69
C ALA A 224 -20.13 -11.52 -14.96
N GLY A 225 -18.81 -11.46 -14.73
CA GLY A 225 -17.90 -12.59 -14.90
C GLY A 225 -17.98 -13.66 -13.79
N TYR A 226 -18.50 -13.36 -12.59
CA TYR A 226 -18.51 -14.29 -11.46
C TYR A 226 -19.11 -15.67 -11.76
N PRO A 227 -20.28 -15.81 -12.45
CA PRO A 227 -20.85 -17.12 -12.74
C PRO A 227 -19.92 -18.01 -13.58
N ALA A 228 -19.28 -17.42 -14.59
CA ALA A 228 -18.40 -18.14 -15.52
C ALA A 228 -16.99 -18.42 -14.95
N THR A 229 -16.56 -17.67 -13.94
CA THR A 229 -15.22 -17.75 -13.36
C THR A 229 -15.24 -18.26 -11.91
N ALA A 230 -15.45 -17.42 -10.94
CA ALA A 230 -15.34 -17.73 -9.52
C ALA A 230 -16.34 -18.81 -9.06
N HIS A 231 -17.62 -18.69 -9.43
CA HIS A 231 -18.62 -19.66 -9.03
C HIS A 231 -18.36 -21.04 -9.66
N ARG A 232 -17.98 -21.05 -10.94
CA ARG A 232 -17.59 -22.29 -11.65
C ARG A 232 -16.36 -22.92 -11.01
N TYR A 233 -15.33 -22.11 -10.71
CA TYR A 233 -14.11 -22.60 -10.07
C TYR A 233 -14.40 -23.23 -8.70
N TYR A 234 -15.15 -22.56 -7.83
CA TYR A 234 -15.48 -23.11 -6.51
C TYR A 234 -16.35 -24.36 -6.59
N ALA A 235 -17.26 -24.45 -7.56
CA ALA A 235 -18.02 -25.68 -7.81
C ALA A 235 -17.12 -26.86 -8.25
N LEU A 236 -16.14 -26.60 -9.13
CA LEU A 236 -15.14 -27.58 -9.54
C LEU A 236 -14.22 -27.97 -8.38
N LYS A 237 -13.72 -26.99 -7.63
CA LYS A 237 -12.87 -27.23 -6.48
C LYS A 237 -13.57 -28.06 -5.41
N ALA A 238 -14.86 -27.82 -5.15
CA ALA A 238 -15.64 -28.63 -4.25
C ALA A 238 -15.68 -30.12 -4.71
N LYS A 239 -15.89 -30.37 -6.01
CA LYS A 239 -15.85 -31.72 -6.58
C LYS A 239 -14.48 -32.38 -6.41
N TRP A 240 -13.41 -31.67 -6.71
CA TRP A 240 -12.03 -32.17 -6.55
C TRP A 240 -11.70 -32.54 -5.09
N LEU A 241 -12.26 -31.80 -4.14
CA LEU A 241 -12.13 -32.08 -2.70
C LEU A 241 -13.17 -33.09 -2.17
N GLY A 242 -13.99 -33.71 -3.04
CA GLY A 242 -15.02 -34.67 -2.64
C GLY A 242 -16.20 -34.06 -1.85
N LYS A 243 -16.45 -32.76 -2.00
CA LYS A 243 -17.44 -32.01 -1.23
C LYS A 243 -18.62 -31.57 -2.09
N LYS A 244 -19.81 -31.44 -1.47
CA LYS A 244 -20.97 -30.82 -2.10
C LYS A 244 -20.83 -29.29 -2.18
N LYS A 245 -20.21 -28.69 -1.15
CA LYS A 245 -19.96 -27.25 -1.00
C LYS A 245 -18.68 -27.04 -0.20
N LEU A 246 -17.87 -26.05 -0.61
CA LEU A 246 -16.68 -25.66 0.16
C LEU A 246 -17.07 -24.98 1.48
N ALA A 247 -16.37 -25.28 2.54
CA ALA A 247 -16.34 -24.45 3.72
C ALA A 247 -15.39 -23.28 3.50
N TYR A 248 -15.49 -22.21 4.32
CA TYR A 248 -14.64 -21.03 4.14
C TYR A 248 -13.14 -21.31 4.31
N TRP A 249 -12.77 -22.32 5.13
CA TRP A 249 -11.38 -22.77 5.28
C TRP A 249 -10.86 -23.61 4.10
N ASP A 250 -11.72 -24.03 3.17
CA ASP A 250 -11.31 -24.74 1.96
C ASP A 250 -10.91 -23.79 0.81
N ARG A 251 -11.16 -22.50 0.97
CA ARG A 251 -10.94 -21.53 -0.11
C ARG A 251 -9.53 -21.60 -0.67
N ASN A 252 -8.52 -21.68 0.20
CA ASN A 252 -7.10 -21.72 -0.16
C ASN A 252 -6.51 -23.14 -0.09
N ALA A 253 -7.34 -24.19 0.13
CA ALA A 253 -6.88 -25.57 0.15
C ALA A 253 -6.15 -25.94 -1.16
N PRO A 254 -5.01 -26.66 -1.12
CA PRO A 254 -4.36 -27.16 -2.32
C PRO A 254 -5.25 -28.15 -3.06
N LEU A 255 -5.00 -28.34 -4.36
CA LEU A 255 -5.68 -29.37 -5.13
C LEU A 255 -5.11 -30.75 -4.77
N PRO A 256 -5.96 -31.82 -4.70
CA PRO A 256 -5.54 -33.13 -4.19
C PRO A 256 -4.32 -33.75 -4.91
N ASP A 257 -4.25 -33.56 -6.23
CA ASP A 257 -3.22 -34.20 -7.07
C ASP A 257 -1.98 -33.30 -7.27
N LYS A 258 -1.89 -32.18 -6.54
CA LYS A 258 -0.73 -31.31 -6.66
C LYS A 258 0.37 -31.79 -5.72
N PRO A 259 1.54 -32.22 -6.25
CA PRO A 259 2.64 -32.62 -5.38
C PRO A 259 3.11 -31.44 -4.53
N GLU A 260 3.34 -31.69 -3.27
CA GLU A 260 3.94 -30.72 -2.37
C GLU A 260 5.37 -30.45 -2.86
N ARG A 261 5.63 -29.21 -3.27
CA ARG A 261 6.95 -28.82 -3.77
C ARG A 261 7.48 -27.66 -2.90
N VAL A 262 8.53 -27.97 -2.17
CA VAL A 262 9.35 -26.95 -1.53
C VAL A 262 10.36 -26.43 -2.52
N VAL A 263 10.38 -25.13 -2.75
CA VAL A 263 11.35 -24.46 -3.63
C VAL A 263 12.35 -23.71 -2.75
N PRO A 264 13.60 -24.17 -2.66
CA PRO A 264 14.65 -23.45 -1.94
C PRO A 264 14.85 -22.05 -2.50
N TRP A 265 15.28 -21.12 -1.66
CA TRP A 265 15.45 -19.71 -2.07
C TRP A 265 16.35 -19.54 -3.30
N ALA A 266 17.48 -20.25 -3.34
CA ALA A 266 18.40 -20.21 -4.48
C ALA A 266 17.74 -20.67 -5.80
N ASP A 267 16.88 -21.71 -5.72
CA ASP A 267 16.15 -22.22 -6.89
C ASP A 267 15.06 -21.20 -7.34
N ALA A 268 14.44 -20.54 -6.37
CA ALA A 268 13.47 -19.47 -6.66
C ALA A 268 14.15 -18.30 -7.38
N GLN A 269 15.32 -17.84 -6.89
CA GLN A 269 16.12 -16.80 -7.55
C GLN A 269 16.50 -17.20 -8.99
N ALA A 270 17.03 -18.42 -9.17
CA ALA A 270 17.40 -18.92 -10.49
C ALA A 270 16.19 -18.99 -11.44
N THR A 271 15.04 -19.45 -10.93
CA THR A 271 13.79 -19.52 -11.71
C THR A 271 13.33 -18.15 -12.18
N VAL A 272 13.34 -17.16 -11.31
CA VAL A 272 12.91 -15.78 -11.63
C VAL A 272 13.87 -15.16 -12.65
N LEU A 273 15.19 -15.27 -12.43
CA LEU A 273 16.19 -14.71 -13.34
C LEU A 273 16.14 -15.38 -14.72
N ASN A 274 15.93 -16.68 -14.79
CA ASN A 274 15.79 -17.40 -16.05
C ASN A 274 14.51 -17.01 -16.80
N ALA A 275 13.40 -16.88 -16.09
CA ALA A 275 12.11 -16.47 -16.69
C ALA A 275 12.19 -15.04 -17.24
N TYR A 276 12.75 -14.11 -16.49
CA TYR A 276 12.92 -12.73 -16.94
C TYR A 276 13.95 -12.63 -18.08
N GLY A 277 15.04 -13.39 -18.00
CA GLY A 277 16.04 -13.42 -19.07
C GLY A 277 15.54 -14.00 -20.38
N ALA A 278 14.59 -14.96 -20.32
CA ALA A 278 13.94 -15.49 -21.51
C ALA A 278 12.97 -14.47 -22.15
N PHE A 279 12.43 -13.52 -21.37
CA PHE A 279 11.57 -12.44 -21.88
C PHE A 279 12.41 -11.24 -22.35
N ALA A 280 13.29 -10.72 -21.49
CA ALA A 280 14.19 -9.60 -21.79
C ALA A 280 15.46 -9.68 -20.91
N PRO A 281 16.66 -9.78 -21.53
CA PRO A 281 17.94 -9.84 -20.79
C PRO A 281 18.15 -8.65 -19.83
N GLU A 282 17.74 -7.45 -20.23
CA GLU A 282 17.82 -6.23 -19.41
C GLU A 282 16.99 -6.34 -18.13
N MET A 283 15.81 -6.94 -18.23
CA MET A 283 14.93 -7.18 -17.08
C MET A 283 15.58 -8.14 -16.07
N ALA A 284 16.24 -9.19 -16.54
CA ALA A 284 17.01 -10.08 -15.69
C ALA A 284 18.21 -9.37 -15.04
N GLY A 285 18.88 -8.46 -15.77
CA GLY A 285 19.96 -7.64 -15.25
C GLY A 285 19.52 -6.73 -14.09
N ILE A 286 18.39 -6.06 -14.25
CA ILE A 286 17.78 -5.24 -13.18
C ILE A 286 17.38 -6.12 -12.00
N THR A 287 16.69 -7.23 -12.25
CA THR A 287 16.22 -8.15 -11.19
C THR A 287 17.38 -8.77 -10.40
N ARG A 288 18.50 -9.03 -11.04
CA ARG A 288 19.71 -9.55 -10.37
C ARG A 288 20.18 -8.61 -9.26
N ARG A 289 20.12 -7.29 -9.47
CA ARG A 289 20.51 -6.31 -8.46
C ARG A 289 19.66 -6.43 -7.18
N PHE A 290 18.38 -6.77 -7.30
CA PHE A 290 17.52 -6.99 -6.12
C PHE A 290 18.03 -8.12 -5.22
N PHE A 291 18.67 -9.13 -5.82
CA PHE A 291 19.27 -10.25 -5.07
C PHE A 291 20.68 -9.91 -4.59
N ASP A 292 21.53 -9.39 -5.47
CA ASP A 292 22.95 -9.18 -5.20
C ASP A 292 23.16 -8.03 -4.21
N ASP A 293 22.36 -6.95 -4.31
CA ASP A 293 22.40 -5.77 -3.43
C ASP A 293 21.51 -5.94 -2.18
N ALA A 294 20.95 -7.14 -1.97
CA ALA A 294 20.11 -7.49 -0.81
C ALA A 294 18.88 -6.55 -0.61
N TRP A 295 18.23 -6.13 -1.70
CA TRP A 295 17.03 -5.29 -1.64
C TRP A 295 15.74 -6.05 -1.26
N ILE A 296 15.82 -7.38 -1.10
CA ILE A 296 14.69 -8.23 -0.73
C ILE A 296 14.89 -8.76 0.68
N ASP A 297 14.06 -8.35 1.63
CA ASP A 297 13.97 -8.96 2.95
C ASP A 297 12.94 -10.10 2.93
N ALA A 298 13.35 -11.31 2.52
CA ALA A 298 12.48 -12.46 2.34
C ALA A 298 12.18 -13.28 3.61
N PRO A 299 13.10 -13.45 4.60
CA PRO A 299 12.86 -14.35 5.73
C PRO A 299 11.63 -13.99 6.54
N VAL A 300 10.84 -15.01 6.91
CA VAL A 300 9.74 -14.86 7.89
C VAL A 300 10.35 -14.76 9.28
N ARG A 301 10.02 -13.68 10.01
CA ARG A 301 10.50 -13.44 11.38
C ARG A 301 9.35 -12.95 12.25
N GLU A 302 9.48 -13.17 13.55
CA GLU A 302 8.59 -12.57 14.53
C GLU A 302 8.69 -11.04 14.50
N GLY A 303 7.58 -10.36 14.68
CA GLY A 303 7.52 -8.88 14.64
C GLY A 303 7.57 -8.25 13.26
N LYS A 304 7.96 -8.98 12.21
CA LYS A 304 7.99 -8.46 10.85
C LYS A 304 6.59 -8.14 10.34
N ALA A 305 6.43 -7.01 9.66
CA ALA A 305 5.17 -6.64 9.03
C ALA A 305 4.68 -7.75 8.09
N PRO A 306 3.39 -8.14 8.18
CA PRO A 306 2.83 -9.21 7.36
C PRO A 306 2.65 -8.76 5.91
N GLY A 307 2.60 -9.74 4.98
CA GLY A 307 2.41 -9.49 3.56
C GLY A 307 3.69 -9.22 2.80
N ALA A 308 3.55 -8.65 1.62
CA ALA A 308 4.66 -8.22 0.77
C ALA A 308 4.33 -6.87 0.13
N PHE A 309 5.32 -6.01 0.04
CA PHE A 309 5.24 -4.72 -0.64
C PHE A 309 6.57 -4.37 -1.30
N SER A 310 6.54 -3.52 -2.30
CA SER A 310 7.73 -2.87 -2.83
C SER A 310 7.69 -1.39 -2.50
N HIS A 311 8.83 -0.83 -2.13
CA HIS A 311 8.96 0.57 -1.76
C HIS A 311 10.08 1.20 -2.58
N PRO A 312 9.86 2.33 -3.25
CA PRO A 312 10.93 3.07 -3.89
C PRO A 312 11.84 3.67 -2.83
N THR A 313 13.13 3.64 -3.07
CA THR A 313 14.16 4.24 -2.21
C THR A 313 15.03 5.19 -3.00
#